data_b8f6577f2c18785c9e16018ca511ce7d
#
_entry.id   b8f6577f2c18785c9e16018ca511ce7d
#
_cell.length_a   1.000
_cell.length_b   1.000
_cell.length_c   1.000
_cell.angle_alpha   90.00
_cell.angle_beta   90.00
_cell.angle_gamma   90.00
#
_symmetry.space_group_name_H-M   'P 1'
#
loop_
_entity.id
_entity.type
_entity.pdbx_description
1 polymer ?
#
loop_
_entity_poly.entity_id
_entity_poly.type
_entity_poly.pdbx_seq_one_letter_code
_entity_poly.pdbx_strand_id
1 'polypeptide(L)' 'PSLDAALERAVAQGGKIALPRQALPPGMGFFAHIHDLDGNRVGLHAPQ' A
#
# COMPACT_ATOMS: atom_id res chain seq x y z
N PRO A 1 2.38 -3.50 -12.37
CA PRO A 1 2.72 -3.51 -10.94
C PRO A 1 1.51 -3.72 -10.07
N SER A 2 1.67 -4.55 -9.08
CA SER A 2 0.60 -4.96 -8.18
C SER A 2 0.75 -4.25 -6.83
N LEU A 3 -0.36 -3.74 -6.30
CA LEU A 3 -0.36 -3.14 -4.97
C LEU A 3 0.00 -4.17 -3.91
N ASP A 4 -0.47 -5.41 -4.07
CA ASP A 4 -0.15 -6.47 -3.12
C ASP A 4 1.36 -6.72 -3.06
N ALA A 5 2.04 -6.73 -4.20
CA ALA A 5 3.48 -6.90 -4.23
C ALA A 5 4.19 -5.75 -3.52
N ALA A 6 3.71 -4.52 -3.69
CA ALA A 6 4.28 -3.36 -3.01
C ALA A 6 4.07 -3.46 -1.49
N LEU A 7 2.89 -3.90 -1.05
CA LEU A 7 2.61 -4.08 0.37
C LEU A 7 3.48 -5.18 0.99
N GLU A 8 3.66 -6.29 0.29
CA GLU A 8 4.54 -7.36 0.76
C GLU A 8 5.97 -6.87 0.93
N ARG A 9 6.44 -6.08 -0.04
CA ARG A 9 7.79 -5.53 0.01
C ARG A 9 7.96 -4.57 1.19
N ALA A 10 6.96 -3.72 1.43
CA ALA A 10 7.00 -2.77 2.54
C ALA A 10 7.08 -3.52 3.88
N VAL A 11 6.27 -4.54 4.06
CA VAL A 11 6.27 -5.34 5.30
C VAL A 11 7.60 -6.07 5.45
N ALA A 12 8.14 -6.63 4.36
CA ALA A 12 9.42 -7.33 4.39
C ALA A 12 10.56 -6.41 4.82
N GLN A 13 10.45 -5.11 4.56
CA GLN A 13 11.44 -4.11 4.95
C GLN A 13 11.21 -3.53 6.34
N GLY A 14 10.23 -4.06 7.07
CA GLY A 14 9.95 -3.64 8.44
C GLY A 14 8.84 -2.61 8.60
N GLY A 15 8.21 -2.21 7.51
CA GLY A 15 7.07 -1.31 7.57
C GLY A 15 5.80 -2.02 8.05
N LYS A 16 4.76 -1.24 8.30
CA LYS A 16 3.48 -1.79 8.76
C LYS A 16 2.36 -1.28 7.87
N ILE A 17 1.33 -2.10 7.69
CA ILE A 17 0.15 -1.70 6.95
C ILE A 17 -0.74 -0.86 7.87
N ALA A 18 -0.94 0.41 7.51
CA ALA A 18 -1.83 1.31 8.24
C ALA A 18 -3.26 1.20 7.75
N LEU A 19 -3.43 1.03 6.43
CA LEU A 19 -4.73 0.81 5.81
C LEU A 19 -4.53 -0.24 4.72
N PRO A 20 -5.19 -1.40 4.81
CA PRO A 20 -5.01 -2.45 3.81
C PRO A 20 -5.60 -2.03 2.46
N ARG A 21 -5.34 -2.85 1.45
CA ARG A 21 -5.79 -2.60 0.08
C ARG A 21 -7.28 -2.27 0.03
N GLN A 22 -7.59 -1.15 -0.62
CA GLN A 22 -8.97 -0.68 -0.82
C GLN A 22 -9.20 -0.48 -2.31
N ALA A 23 -10.39 -0.83 -2.79
CA ALA A 23 -10.76 -0.58 -4.17
C ALA A 23 -11.20 0.87 -4.32
N LEU A 24 -10.74 1.52 -5.39
CA LEU A 24 -11.26 2.80 -5.84
C LEU A 24 -12.43 2.53 -6.80
N PRO A 25 -13.15 3.57 -7.25
CA PRO A 25 -14.19 3.37 -8.26
C PRO A 25 -13.67 2.62 -9.48
N PRO A 26 -14.53 1.88 -10.21
CA PRO A 26 -14.09 1.10 -11.36
C PRO A 26 -13.21 1.88 -12.31
N GLY A 27 -12.08 1.29 -12.71
CA GLY A 27 -11.12 1.92 -13.59
C GLY A 27 -10.09 2.80 -12.91
N MET A 28 -10.22 3.04 -11.59
CA MET A 28 -9.32 3.91 -10.84
C MET A 28 -8.22 3.15 -10.09
N GLY A 29 -8.32 1.82 -10.02
CA GLY A 29 -7.32 1.00 -9.35
C GLY A 29 -7.58 0.80 -7.87
N PHE A 30 -6.50 0.69 -7.10
CA PHE A 30 -6.55 0.38 -5.68
C PHE A 30 -5.56 1.25 -4.93
N PHE A 31 -5.77 1.40 -3.63
CA PHE A 31 -4.84 2.15 -2.80
C PHE A 31 -4.68 1.47 -1.44
N ALA A 32 -3.61 1.83 -0.76
CA ALA A 32 -3.35 1.38 0.60
C ALA A 32 -2.44 2.40 1.28
N HIS A 33 -2.36 2.33 2.60
CA HIS A 33 -1.43 3.17 3.36
C HIS A 33 -0.54 2.28 4.21
N ILE A 34 0.72 2.67 4.33
CA ILE A 34 1.68 1.98 5.18
C ILE A 34 2.33 2.98 6.10
N HIS A 35 2.94 2.49 7.18
CA HIS A 35 3.87 3.26 8.00
C HIS A 35 5.27 2.77 7.71
N ASP A 36 6.20 3.69 7.46
CA ASP A 36 7.60 3.34 7.28
C ASP A 36 8.27 3.13 8.66
N LEU A 37 9.58 2.88 8.64
CA LEU A 37 10.33 2.61 9.86
C LEU A 37 10.37 3.82 10.81
N ASP A 38 10.21 5.02 10.27
CA ASP A 38 10.20 6.24 11.06
C ASP A 38 8.80 6.61 11.54
N GLY A 39 7.79 5.80 11.21
CA GLY A 39 6.42 6.06 11.59
C GLY A 39 5.67 6.99 10.66
N ASN A 40 6.27 7.37 9.53
CA ASN A 40 5.61 8.23 8.55
C ASN A 40 4.57 7.43 7.75
N ARG A 41 3.42 8.06 7.50
CA ARG A 41 2.38 7.42 6.72
C ARG A 41 2.59 7.69 5.24
N VAL A 42 2.64 6.63 4.46
CA VAL A 42 2.89 6.71 3.02
C VAL A 42 1.69 6.10 2.29
N GLY A 43 1.14 6.85 1.34
CA GLY A 43 0.07 6.36 0.49
C GLY A 43 0.63 5.62 -0.72
N LEU A 44 0.03 4.48 -1.05
CA LEU A 44 0.37 3.69 -2.23
C LEU A 44 -0.84 3.60 -3.13
N HIS A 45 -0.61 3.61 -4.43
CA HIS A 45 -1.65 3.50 -5.44
C HIS A 45 -1.14 2.64 -6.60
N ALA A 46 -1.99 1.76 -7.09
CA ALA A 46 -1.64 0.91 -8.23
C ALA A 46 -2.92 0.52 -8.98
N PRO A 47 -2.80 0.20 -10.29
CA PRO A 47 -3.95 -0.24 -11.06
C PRO A 47 -4.44 -1.63 -10.67
N GLN A 48 -3.62 -2.40 -9.99
CA GLN A 48 -3.94 -3.76 -9.56
C GLN A 48 -3.59 -3.99 -8.10
#